data_12564cf34fd4830af3e9928f07a07134
#
_entry.id   12564cf34fd4830af3e9928f07a07134
#
_cell.length_a   1.000
_cell.length_b   1.000
_cell.length_c   1.000
_cell.angle_alpha   90.00
_cell.angle_beta   90.00
_cell.angle_gamma   90.00
#
_symmetry.space_group_name_H-M   'P 1'
#
loop_
_entity.id
_entity.type
_entity.pdbx_description
1 polymer ?
#
loop_
_entity_poly.entity_id
_entity_poly.type
_entity_poly.pdbx_seq_one_letter_code
_entity_poly.pdbx_strand_id
1 'polypeptide(L)'
;ADVFIWDFASQLDDPNLGDDPARISALKSLGMRHDAVTIIVHQASRGSANRGAALGIESGRYGGEDLAHFMLTVWRPHEDESLPADERARLENVFGIALVKNKRFDGKKVTINMEITEAGKLLDPWEETIIQHRIDIGEF
;
A
#
# COMPACT_ATOMS: atom_id res chain seq x y z
N ALA A 1 3.35 -11.49 -18.99
CA ALA A 1 2.53 -10.33 -18.69
C ALA A 1 3.47 -9.17 -18.34
N ASP A 2 3.26 -8.03 -18.97
CA ASP A 2 4.06 -6.84 -18.71
C ASP A 2 3.48 -6.08 -17.51
N VAL A 3 4.34 -5.34 -16.80
CA VAL A 3 3.93 -4.52 -15.67
C VAL A 3 4.38 -3.10 -15.91
N PHE A 4 3.46 -2.15 -15.86
CA PHE A 4 3.75 -0.73 -15.87
C PHE A 4 3.65 -0.20 -14.44
N ILE A 5 4.72 0.43 -13.97
CA ILE A 5 4.77 1.07 -12.64
C ILE A 5 4.93 2.58 -12.85
N TRP A 6 3.99 3.35 -12.30
CA TRP A 6 3.97 4.80 -12.37
C TRP A 6 4.16 5.36 -10.97
N ASP A 7 5.36 5.86 -10.70
CA ASP A 7 5.68 6.51 -9.43
C ASP A 7 5.35 7.99 -9.55
N PHE A 8 4.26 8.31 -8.91
CA PHE A 8 3.43 9.51 -8.93
C PHE A 8 2.80 9.83 -10.30
N ALA A 9 1.57 9.37 -10.47
CA ALA A 9 0.74 9.74 -11.63
C ALA A 9 0.59 11.26 -11.80
N SER A 10 0.66 12.04 -10.72
CA SER A 10 0.60 13.51 -10.74
C SER A 10 1.81 14.18 -11.39
N GLN A 11 2.90 13.44 -11.63
CA GLN A 11 4.09 13.96 -12.36
C GLN A 11 3.98 13.79 -13.88
N LEU A 12 2.93 13.17 -14.38
CA LEU A 12 2.65 13.16 -15.80
C LEU A 12 2.28 14.56 -16.26
N ASP A 13 3.24 15.23 -16.87
CA ASP A 13 3.07 16.56 -17.45
C ASP A 13 2.51 16.41 -18.88
N ASP A 14 1.21 16.11 -18.97
CA ASP A 14 0.49 16.10 -20.24
C ASP A 14 -0.61 17.17 -20.18
N PRO A 15 -0.48 18.25 -20.97
CA PRO A 15 -1.46 19.34 -20.96
C PRO A 15 -2.87 18.92 -21.41
N ASN A 16 -3.00 17.77 -22.06
CA ASN A 16 -4.30 17.21 -22.47
C ASN A 16 -4.96 16.39 -21.36
N LEU A 17 -4.26 16.06 -20.30
CA LEU A 17 -4.75 15.33 -19.14
C LEU A 17 -4.94 16.32 -17.97
N GLY A 18 -6.13 16.90 -17.87
CA GLY A 18 -6.42 18.01 -16.98
C GLY A 18 -6.18 17.76 -15.50
N ASP A 19 -6.73 16.67 -14.95
CA ASP A 19 -6.66 16.34 -13.53
C ASP A 19 -6.13 14.91 -13.28
N ASP A 20 -5.87 14.59 -12.03
CA ASP A 20 -5.34 13.27 -11.66
C ASP A 20 -6.29 12.10 -12.00
N PRO A 21 -7.61 12.19 -11.85
CA PRO A 21 -8.52 11.15 -12.32
C PRO A 21 -8.42 10.88 -13.83
N ALA A 22 -8.25 11.91 -14.64
CA ALA A 22 -8.07 11.74 -16.09
C ALA A 22 -6.74 11.04 -16.41
N ARG A 23 -5.65 11.40 -15.71
CA ARG A 23 -4.35 10.75 -15.82
C ARG A 23 -4.41 9.28 -15.44
N ILE A 24 -5.04 8.95 -14.31
CA ILE A 24 -5.22 7.56 -13.86
C ILE A 24 -6.03 6.77 -14.88
N SER A 25 -7.10 7.35 -15.42
CA SER A 25 -7.92 6.72 -16.46
C SER A 25 -7.11 6.43 -17.73
N ALA A 26 -6.26 7.37 -18.16
CA ALA A 26 -5.38 7.21 -19.31
C ALA A 26 -4.35 6.09 -19.09
N LEU A 27 -3.69 6.06 -17.92
CA LEU A 27 -2.74 5.01 -17.56
C LEU A 27 -3.38 3.63 -17.48
N LYS A 28 -4.57 3.55 -16.90
CA LYS A 28 -5.36 2.30 -16.89
C LYS A 28 -5.69 1.83 -18.30
N SER A 29 -6.11 2.75 -19.17
CA SER A 29 -6.44 2.45 -20.57
C SER A 29 -5.20 1.99 -21.34
N LEU A 30 -4.04 2.55 -21.05
CA LEU A 30 -2.76 2.13 -21.62
C LEU A 30 -2.44 0.68 -21.22
N GLY A 31 -2.52 0.36 -19.94
CA GLY A 31 -2.33 -1.00 -19.46
C GLY A 31 -3.27 -2.01 -20.11
N MET A 32 -4.54 -1.66 -20.19
CA MET A 32 -5.54 -2.54 -20.84
C MET A 32 -5.24 -2.78 -22.34
N ARG A 33 -4.79 -1.77 -23.08
CA ARG A 33 -4.40 -1.92 -24.49
C ARG A 33 -3.19 -2.82 -24.71
N HIS A 34 -2.31 -2.92 -23.72
CA HIS A 34 -1.10 -3.71 -23.78
C HIS A 34 -1.20 -5.04 -23.00
N ASP A 35 -2.39 -5.40 -22.51
CA ASP A 35 -2.61 -6.57 -21.65
C ASP A 35 -1.63 -6.64 -20.48
N ALA A 36 -1.38 -5.48 -19.88
CA ALA A 36 -0.39 -5.28 -18.83
C ALA A 36 -1.06 -4.95 -17.49
N VAL A 37 -0.40 -5.34 -16.39
CA VAL A 37 -0.74 -4.88 -15.05
C VAL A 37 -0.25 -3.44 -14.89
N THR A 38 -1.12 -2.55 -14.43
CA THR A 38 -0.76 -1.16 -14.14
C THR A 38 -0.76 -0.93 -12.64
N ILE A 39 0.38 -0.55 -12.10
CA ILE A 39 0.57 -0.15 -10.70
C ILE A 39 0.80 1.36 -10.68
N ILE A 40 -0.04 2.08 -9.95
CA ILE A 40 0.04 3.52 -9.82
C ILE A 40 0.27 3.87 -8.36
N VAL A 41 1.38 4.55 -8.09
CA VAL A 41 1.72 5.04 -6.75
C VAL A 41 1.10 6.42 -6.55
N HIS A 42 0.48 6.62 -5.40
CA HIS A 42 -0.11 7.88 -5.00
C HIS A 42 0.28 8.28 -3.59
N GLN A 43 0.43 9.57 -3.36
CA GLN A 43 0.54 10.10 -2.01
C GLN A 43 -0.83 10.17 -1.35
N ALA A 44 -0.90 9.77 -0.07
CA ALA A 44 -2.06 10.03 0.75
C ALA A 44 -2.23 11.54 1.01
N SER A 45 -3.48 11.98 1.18
CA SER A 45 -3.76 13.37 1.52
C SER A 45 -3.25 13.69 2.92
N ARG A 46 -2.58 14.84 3.08
CA ARG A 46 -2.01 15.26 4.37
C ARG A 46 -3.06 15.55 5.45
N GLY A 47 -4.32 15.71 5.07
CA GLY A 47 -5.41 16.09 5.99
C GLY A 47 -6.28 14.93 6.45
N SER A 48 -6.15 13.75 5.90
CA SER A 48 -7.08 12.63 6.14
C SER A 48 -6.55 11.58 7.10
N ALA A 49 -5.31 11.69 7.56
CA ALA A 49 -4.72 10.66 8.39
C ALA A 49 -4.00 11.25 9.60
N ASN A 50 -4.31 10.75 10.79
CA ASN A 50 -3.32 10.69 11.84
C ASN A 50 -2.11 10.01 11.21
N ARG A 51 -0.96 10.68 11.24
CA ARG A 51 0.30 10.07 10.80
C ARG A 51 0.45 8.74 11.54
N GLY A 52 0.70 7.68 10.82
CA GLY A 52 0.86 6.36 11.44
C GLY A 52 -0.40 5.49 11.56
N ALA A 53 -1.59 6.02 11.32
CA ALA A 53 -2.82 5.22 11.27
C ALA A 53 -3.03 4.57 9.90
N ALA A 54 -3.75 3.44 9.90
CA ALA A 54 -4.15 2.76 8.67
C ALA A 54 -5.01 3.69 7.79
N LEU A 55 -4.60 3.85 6.55
CA LEU A 55 -5.30 4.71 5.59
C LEU A 55 -6.50 3.99 4.99
N GLY A 56 -7.65 4.62 5.00
CA GLY A 56 -8.86 4.15 4.32
C GLY A 56 -8.86 4.42 2.81
N ILE A 57 -9.92 3.97 2.15
CA ILE A 57 -10.10 4.18 0.70
C ILE A 57 -10.23 5.66 0.34
N GLU A 58 -10.77 6.46 1.27
CA GLU A 58 -10.98 7.90 1.16
C GLU A 58 -9.69 8.72 1.32
N SER A 59 -8.58 8.08 1.68
CA SER A 59 -7.32 8.76 1.95
C SER A 59 -6.54 9.16 0.71
N GLY A 60 -7.02 8.79 -0.47
CA GLY A 60 -6.45 9.21 -1.74
C GLY A 60 -6.52 10.72 -1.91
N ARG A 61 -5.39 11.37 -2.22
CA ARG A 61 -5.31 12.83 -2.32
C ARG A 61 -6.09 13.40 -3.51
N TYR A 62 -6.23 12.62 -4.57
CA TYR A 62 -6.60 13.15 -5.87
C TYR A 62 -7.79 12.45 -6.53
N GLY A 63 -8.46 11.56 -5.85
CA GLY A 63 -9.49 10.72 -6.46
C GLY A 63 -8.90 9.61 -7.34
N GLY A 64 -9.73 8.94 -8.09
CA GLY A 64 -9.31 7.82 -8.95
C GLY A 64 -9.37 6.46 -8.26
N GLU A 65 -9.66 6.43 -6.97
CA GLU A 65 -9.88 5.21 -6.21
C GLU A 65 -10.95 4.34 -6.86
N ASP A 66 -11.98 4.95 -7.45
CA ASP A 66 -13.06 4.25 -8.14
C ASP A 66 -12.61 3.48 -9.37
N LEU A 67 -11.53 3.93 -10.01
CA LEU A 67 -10.98 3.32 -11.21
C LEU A 67 -10.12 2.09 -10.89
N ALA A 68 -9.55 1.99 -9.69
CA ALA A 68 -8.70 0.89 -9.30
C ALA A 68 -9.49 -0.41 -9.11
N HIS A 69 -8.91 -1.55 -9.51
CA HIS A 69 -9.43 -2.88 -9.18
C HIS A 69 -9.02 -3.28 -7.76
N PHE A 70 -7.80 -2.95 -7.39
CA PHE A 70 -7.22 -3.14 -6.08
C PHE A 70 -6.63 -1.83 -5.59
N MET A 71 -6.68 -1.59 -4.29
CA MET A 71 -6.02 -0.47 -3.65
C MET A 71 -5.31 -0.97 -2.39
N LEU A 72 -4.01 -0.76 -2.38
CA LEU A 72 -3.16 -1.01 -1.23
C LEU A 72 -2.80 0.32 -0.58
N THR A 73 -2.86 0.38 0.72
CA THR A 73 -2.35 1.51 1.51
C THR A 73 -1.20 1.05 2.37
N VAL A 74 -0.22 1.92 2.55
CA VAL A 74 0.99 1.67 3.35
C VAL A 74 1.15 2.80 4.35
N TRP A 75 1.47 2.48 5.60
CA TRP A 75 1.71 3.47 6.63
C TRP A 75 2.80 2.99 7.61
N ARG A 76 3.29 3.92 8.43
CA ARG A 76 4.28 3.63 9.47
C ARG A 76 3.63 3.81 10.84
N PRO A 77 3.27 2.75 11.56
CA PRO A 77 2.55 2.84 12.84
C PRO A 77 3.27 3.68 13.90
N HIS A 78 4.61 3.70 13.90
CA HIS A 78 5.38 4.49 14.86
C HIS A 78 5.19 6.02 14.71
N GLU A 79 4.68 6.49 13.58
CA GLU A 79 4.37 7.90 13.36
C GLU A 79 3.02 8.31 13.98
N ASP A 80 2.26 7.37 14.54
CA ASP A 80 1.01 7.68 15.24
C ASP A 80 1.30 8.35 16.58
N GLU A 81 1.10 9.67 16.64
CA GLU A 81 1.32 10.49 17.82
C GLU A 81 0.33 10.18 18.96
N SER A 82 -0.76 9.46 18.70
CA SER A 82 -1.70 9.01 19.72
C SER A 82 -1.21 7.85 20.56
N LEU A 83 -0.18 7.11 20.07
CA LEU A 83 0.43 6.01 20.79
C LEU A 83 1.47 6.50 21.81
N PRO A 84 1.61 5.80 22.95
CA PRO A 84 2.69 6.03 23.92
C PRO A 84 4.07 5.94 23.27
N ALA A 85 5.04 6.70 23.80
CA ALA A 85 6.39 6.77 23.23
C ALA A 85 7.13 5.43 23.20
N ASP A 86 6.93 4.60 24.22
CA ASP A 86 7.51 3.25 24.30
C ASP A 86 6.90 2.28 23.29
N GLU A 87 5.61 2.43 23.00
CA GLU A 87 4.94 1.66 21.97
C GLU A 87 5.41 2.09 20.58
N ARG A 88 5.51 3.39 20.32
CA ARG A 88 6.08 3.92 19.06
C ARG A 88 7.50 3.42 18.81
N ALA A 89 8.34 3.37 19.84
CA ALA A 89 9.70 2.85 19.72
C ALA A 89 9.73 1.38 19.30
N ARG A 90 8.80 0.56 19.80
CA ARG A 90 8.68 -0.86 19.37
C ARG A 90 8.24 -1.03 17.93
N LEU A 91 7.54 -0.04 17.38
CA LEU A 91 7.00 -0.05 16.04
C LEU A 91 7.91 0.66 15.01
N GLU A 92 9.11 1.09 15.39
CA GLU A 92 10.01 1.88 14.55
C GLU A 92 10.28 1.21 13.19
N ASN A 93 10.47 -0.10 13.19
CA ASN A 93 10.75 -0.88 11.99
C ASN A 93 9.51 -1.56 11.39
N VAL A 94 8.32 -1.23 11.87
CA VAL A 94 7.07 -1.86 11.41
C VAL A 94 6.43 -1.03 10.31
N PHE A 95 5.99 -1.71 9.25
CA PHE A 95 5.14 -1.19 8.19
C PHE A 95 3.79 -1.86 8.21
N GLY A 96 2.73 -1.06 8.20
CA GLY A 96 1.39 -1.54 7.96
C GLY A 96 1.07 -1.53 6.46
N ILE A 97 0.46 -2.59 5.96
CA ILE A 97 -0.04 -2.71 4.59
C ILE A 97 -1.48 -3.17 4.67
N ALA A 98 -2.39 -2.48 4.01
CA ALA A 98 -3.78 -2.91 3.93
C ALA A 98 -4.28 -2.96 2.49
N LEU A 99 -4.97 -4.03 2.14
CA LEU A 99 -5.81 -4.12 0.95
C LEU A 99 -7.17 -3.50 1.29
N VAL A 100 -7.34 -2.21 0.98
CA VAL A 100 -8.54 -1.44 1.34
C VAL A 100 -9.63 -1.50 0.28
N LYS A 101 -9.26 -1.81 -0.97
CA LYS A 101 -10.19 -2.05 -2.06
C LYS A 101 -9.83 -3.33 -2.79
N ASN A 102 -10.84 -4.15 -3.03
CA ASN A 102 -10.73 -5.40 -3.76
C ASN A 102 -12.05 -5.60 -4.54
N LYS A 103 -12.02 -5.35 -5.85
CA LYS A 103 -13.18 -5.57 -6.73
C LYS A 103 -13.33 -7.04 -7.17
N ARG A 104 -12.38 -7.88 -6.78
CA ARG A 104 -12.39 -9.33 -7.02
C ARG A 104 -12.36 -10.05 -5.68
N PHE A 105 -12.45 -11.34 -5.67
CA PHE A 105 -12.32 -12.17 -4.45
C PHE A 105 -13.26 -11.76 -3.30
N ASP A 106 -14.54 -11.51 -3.62
CA ASP A 106 -15.61 -11.19 -2.65
C ASP A 106 -15.34 -9.93 -1.79
N GLY A 107 -14.51 -9.02 -2.28
CA GLY A 107 -14.23 -7.77 -1.59
C GLY A 107 -13.45 -7.91 -0.28
N LYS A 108 -12.84 -9.07 -0.02
CA LYS A 108 -12.07 -9.29 1.21
C LYS A 108 -10.99 -8.23 1.37
N LYS A 109 -10.95 -7.63 2.56
CA LYS A 109 -9.92 -6.70 3.01
C LYS A 109 -8.95 -7.44 3.91
N VAL A 110 -7.67 -7.14 3.78
CA VAL A 110 -6.60 -7.75 4.57
C VAL A 110 -5.68 -6.65 5.05
N THR A 111 -5.29 -6.72 6.31
CA THR A 111 -4.26 -5.85 6.88
C THR A 111 -3.16 -6.73 7.44
N ILE A 112 -1.93 -6.41 7.12
CA ILE A 112 -0.72 -7.07 7.61
C ILE A 112 0.26 -6.03 8.11
N ASN A 113 1.03 -6.39 9.13
CA ASN A 113 2.19 -5.63 9.55
C ASN A 113 3.44 -6.39 9.14
N MET A 114 4.39 -5.70 8.53
CA MET A 114 5.66 -6.27 8.10
C MET A 114 6.79 -5.53 8.80
N GLU A 115 7.86 -6.22 9.12
CA GLU A 115 9.06 -5.60 9.67
C GLU A 115 10.04 -5.27 8.55
N ILE A 116 10.67 -4.09 8.63
CA ILE A 116 11.79 -3.71 7.77
C ILE A 116 13.10 -3.89 8.53
N THR A 117 14.00 -4.67 7.99
CA THR A 117 15.36 -4.78 8.50
C THR A 117 16.17 -3.51 8.20
N GLU A 118 17.30 -3.32 8.91
CA GLU A 118 18.26 -2.23 8.62
C GLU A 118 18.75 -2.24 7.15
N ALA A 119 18.80 -3.40 6.52
CA ALA A 119 19.13 -3.54 5.10
C ALA A 119 17.96 -3.23 4.15
N GLY A 120 16.80 -2.80 4.66
CA GLY A 120 15.62 -2.48 3.87
C GLY A 120 14.83 -3.70 3.35
N LYS A 121 15.12 -4.89 3.87
CA LYS A 121 14.37 -6.10 3.52
C LYS A 121 13.08 -6.16 4.33
N LEU A 122 11.95 -6.38 3.65
CA LEU A 122 10.67 -6.69 4.30
C LEU A 122 10.70 -8.16 4.78
N LEU A 123 10.41 -8.38 6.04
CA LEU A 123 10.22 -9.70 6.62
C LEU A 123 8.72 -10.03 6.59
N ASP A 124 8.39 -11.20 6.06
CA ASP A 124 7.04 -11.73 6.09
C ASP A 124 6.73 -12.22 7.52
N PRO A 125 5.73 -11.65 8.20
CA PRO A 125 5.35 -12.08 9.54
C PRO A 125 4.92 -13.56 9.58
N TRP A 126 4.53 -14.14 8.46
CA TRP A 126 4.19 -15.57 8.36
C TRP A 126 5.42 -16.47 8.32
N GLU A 127 6.55 -16.02 7.74
CA GLU A 127 7.80 -16.81 7.76
C GLU A 127 8.30 -17.00 9.19
N GLU A 128 8.29 -15.95 10.02
CA GLU A 128 8.70 -16.07 11.42
C GLU A 128 7.78 -16.97 12.23
N THR A 129 6.47 -16.87 12.02
CA THR A 129 5.49 -17.73 12.70
C THR A 129 5.66 -19.19 12.29
N ILE A 130 5.94 -19.47 11.01
CA ILE A 130 6.20 -20.84 10.52
C ILE A 130 7.52 -21.36 11.08
N ILE A 131 8.57 -20.54 11.11
CA ILE A 131 9.87 -20.92 11.67
C ILE A 131 9.74 -21.22 13.16
N GLN A 132 9.09 -20.36 13.92
CA GLN A 132 8.85 -20.57 15.34
C GLN A 132 8.04 -21.83 15.60
N HIS A 133 6.97 -22.06 14.82
CA HIS A 133 6.16 -23.28 14.93
C HIS A 133 6.96 -24.55 14.62
N ARG A 134 7.86 -24.51 13.62
CA ARG A 134 8.77 -25.66 13.32
C ARG A 134 9.76 -25.91 14.43
N ILE A 135 10.28 -24.85 15.07
CA ILE A 135 11.18 -24.96 16.23
C ILE A 135 10.43 -25.60 17.40
N ASP A 136 9.19 -25.17 17.67
CA ASP A 136 8.38 -25.66 18.79
C ASP A 136 7.96 -27.13 18.64
N ILE A 137 7.79 -27.63 17.41
CA ILE A 137 7.46 -29.04 17.13
C ILE A 137 8.68 -29.93 16.85
N GLY A 138 9.89 -29.37 16.86
CA GLY A 138 11.14 -30.15 16.72
C GLY A 138 11.36 -30.76 15.32
N GLU A 139 10.72 -30.25 14.29
CA GLU A 139 10.96 -30.62 12.89
C GLU A 139 12.16 -29.84 12.32
N PHE A 140 13.35 -30.45 12.38
CA PHE A 140 14.54 -30.06 11.63
C PHE A 140 15.03 -31.25 10.78
#